data_ecc90f56a422d022d38ce64764543e4e
#
_entry.id   ecc90f56a422d022d38ce64764543e4e
#
_cell.length_a   1.000
_cell.length_b   1.000
_cell.length_c   1.000
_cell.angle_alpha   90.00
_cell.angle_beta   90.00
_cell.angle_gamma   90.00
#
_symmetry.space_group_name_H-M   'P 1'
#
loop_
_entity.id
_entity.type
_entity.pdbx_description
1 polymer ?
#
loop_
_entity_poly.entity_id
_entity_poly.type
_entity_poly.pdbx_seq_one_letter_code
_entity_poly.pdbx_strand_id
1 'polypeptide(L)'
;MRDEKIKLRSADFTNCKEILAWRSDRLSRSMFFDDTIPTFEEHRAWFENSLSNVNRTMYVGELGAYKIGVCRFDLNKTESLAEVSINMNPKSRGRGLGKRFLTDGVECYLENNKYDLLAKVKPENIASLKIFKSAGFEPISSNSDVITLKRLFKKISFKEVVEEDCDVLFELLKKRAHSISHQSIPTKNEHIRFMKTKPYRYWVVVLDGIRPVGTFYLQSDNSIGLNLLQPTRPLVSDILRHIRENFEPMKEVKSKVPSYFYVNVSYANKKLSKILCELDKVPIQASYKI
;
A
#
# COMPACT_ATOMS: atom_id res chain seq x y z
N MET A 1 -20.64 -7.61 6.64
CA MET A 1 -20.29 -6.34 5.94
C MET A 1 -18.87 -5.81 6.21
N ARG A 2 -18.04 -6.42 7.10
CA ARG A 2 -16.65 -5.96 7.34
C ARG A 2 -15.61 -6.52 6.37
N ASP A 3 -15.91 -7.58 5.63
CA ASP A 3 -14.95 -8.29 4.74
C ASP A 3 -15.19 -8.11 3.24
N GLU A 4 -16.19 -7.33 2.85
CA GLU A 4 -16.45 -7.11 1.44
C GLU A 4 -15.39 -6.18 0.83
N LYS A 5 -14.74 -6.61 -0.26
CA LYS A 5 -13.64 -5.91 -0.93
C LYS A 5 -14.18 -4.71 -1.71
N ILE A 6 -13.53 -3.55 -1.56
CA ILE A 6 -13.80 -2.40 -2.42
C ILE A 6 -13.23 -2.70 -3.81
N LYS A 7 -14.07 -2.67 -4.82
CA LYS A 7 -13.65 -2.75 -6.22
C LYS A 7 -13.38 -1.33 -6.71
N LEU A 8 -12.21 -1.10 -7.26
CA LEU A 8 -11.86 0.15 -7.94
C LEU A 8 -12.14 0.02 -9.44
N ARG A 9 -12.75 1.04 -10.00
CA ARG A 9 -13.01 1.17 -11.43
C ARG A 9 -12.65 2.58 -11.89
N SER A 10 -12.07 2.70 -13.07
CA SER A 10 -11.92 4.01 -13.70
C SER A 10 -13.31 4.67 -13.85
N ALA A 11 -13.37 5.96 -13.55
CA ALA A 11 -14.60 6.73 -13.77
C ALA A 11 -14.92 6.79 -15.26
N ASP A 12 -16.19 6.72 -15.59
CA ASP A 12 -16.72 6.92 -16.93
C ASP A 12 -17.89 7.90 -16.91
N PHE A 13 -18.41 8.24 -18.08
CA PHE A 13 -19.45 9.25 -18.21
C PHE A 13 -20.75 8.93 -17.43
N THR A 14 -21.03 7.66 -17.16
CA THR A 14 -22.19 7.25 -16.35
C THR A 14 -22.13 7.76 -14.90
N ASN A 15 -20.94 8.12 -14.42
CA ASN A 15 -20.72 8.62 -13.06
C ASN A 15 -20.97 10.14 -12.92
N CYS A 16 -21.16 10.87 -14.02
CA CYS A 16 -21.25 12.33 -14.03
C CYS A 16 -22.29 12.86 -13.04
N LYS A 17 -23.55 12.38 -13.14
CA LYS A 17 -24.67 12.84 -12.28
C LYS A 17 -24.44 12.51 -10.80
N GLU A 18 -23.94 11.33 -10.50
CA GLU A 18 -23.69 10.89 -9.11
C GLU A 18 -22.57 11.71 -8.46
N ILE A 19 -21.47 11.95 -9.18
CA ILE A 19 -20.33 12.72 -8.67
C ILE A 19 -20.75 14.18 -8.43
N LEU A 20 -21.58 14.75 -9.31
CA LEU A 20 -22.20 16.06 -9.07
C LEU A 20 -23.03 16.07 -7.78
N ALA A 21 -23.91 15.07 -7.61
CA ALA A 21 -24.72 14.97 -6.41
C ALA A 21 -23.87 14.86 -5.13
N TRP A 22 -22.76 14.09 -5.16
CA TRP A 22 -21.85 13.99 -4.01
C TRP A 22 -21.07 15.28 -3.74
N ARG A 23 -20.68 16.03 -4.82
CA ARG A 23 -20.04 17.33 -4.70
C ARG A 23 -21.01 18.38 -4.13
N SER A 24 -22.26 18.35 -4.55
CA SER A 24 -23.30 19.32 -4.16
C SER A 24 -23.86 19.10 -2.75
N ASP A 25 -23.54 17.97 -2.11
CA ASP A 25 -23.91 17.70 -0.72
C ASP A 25 -23.36 18.79 0.22
N ARG A 26 -24.17 19.26 1.17
CA ARG A 26 -23.85 20.39 2.07
C ARG A 26 -22.52 20.20 2.81
N LEU A 27 -22.29 19.00 3.35
CA LEU A 27 -21.06 18.71 4.09
C LEU A 27 -19.86 18.60 3.16
N SER A 28 -20.02 17.99 1.96
CA SER A 28 -18.95 17.95 0.97
C SER A 28 -18.50 19.36 0.59
N ARG A 29 -19.46 20.24 0.26
CA ARG A 29 -19.18 21.62 -0.16
C ARG A 29 -18.40 22.41 0.88
N SER A 30 -18.83 22.37 2.14
CA SER A 30 -18.13 23.11 3.20
C SER A 30 -16.67 22.67 3.36
N MET A 31 -16.31 21.48 2.90
CA MET A 31 -14.94 20.94 2.98
C MET A 31 -14.11 21.15 1.71
N PHE A 32 -14.69 21.64 0.61
CA PHE A 32 -13.95 22.08 -0.57
C PHE A 32 -13.45 23.50 -0.44
N PHE A 33 -12.34 23.83 -1.13
CA PHE A 33 -11.85 25.22 -1.22
C PHE A 33 -12.76 26.11 -2.05
N ASP A 34 -13.39 25.52 -3.09
CA ASP A 34 -14.45 26.15 -3.86
C ASP A 34 -15.78 25.47 -3.49
N ASP A 35 -16.66 26.19 -2.79
CA ASP A 35 -17.95 25.70 -2.29
C ASP A 35 -19.11 26.01 -3.23
N THR A 36 -18.86 26.53 -4.42
CA THR A 36 -19.89 26.80 -5.44
C THR A 36 -20.54 25.50 -5.91
N ILE A 37 -21.84 25.56 -6.20
CA ILE A 37 -22.57 24.47 -6.82
C ILE A 37 -22.58 24.72 -8.33
N PRO A 38 -21.84 23.91 -9.13
CA PRO A 38 -21.94 24.06 -10.58
C PRO A 38 -23.30 23.62 -11.08
N THR A 39 -23.78 24.22 -12.16
CA THR A 39 -24.89 23.69 -12.92
C THR A 39 -24.56 22.31 -13.49
N PHE A 40 -25.56 21.58 -13.93
CA PHE A 40 -25.31 20.25 -14.53
C PHE A 40 -24.48 20.40 -15.83
N GLU A 41 -24.72 21.43 -16.62
CA GLU A 41 -23.99 21.71 -17.87
C GLU A 41 -22.50 22.01 -17.61
N GLU A 42 -22.22 22.87 -16.64
CA GLU A 42 -20.85 23.18 -16.24
C GLU A 42 -20.11 21.93 -15.71
N HIS A 43 -20.78 21.17 -14.85
CA HIS A 43 -20.21 19.94 -14.33
C HIS A 43 -19.98 18.90 -15.42
N ARG A 44 -20.93 18.75 -16.35
CA ARG A 44 -20.83 17.85 -17.49
C ARG A 44 -19.62 18.19 -18.35
N ALA A 45 -19.47 19.45 -18.74
CA ALA A 45 -18.33 19.91 -19.54
C ALA A 45 -17.00 19.67 -18.80
N TRP A 46 -16.95 20.01 -17.51
CA TRP A 46 -15.76 19.72 -16.67
C TRP A 46 -15.46 18.22 -16.59
N PHE A 47 -16.50 17.37 -16.48
CA PHE A 47 -16.35 15.94 -16.34
C PHE A 47 -15.86 15.28 -17.63
N GLU A 48 -16.40 15.69 -18.80
CA GLU A 48 -15.93 15.27 -20.13
C GLU A 48 -14.44 15.62 -20.32
N ASN A 49 -14.07 16.86 -20.02
CA ASN A 49 -12.68 17.31 -20.05
C ASN A 49 -11.80 16.54 -19.07
N SER A 50 -12.33 16.16 -17.92
CA SER A 50 -11.62 15.37 -16.92
C SER A 50 -11.34 13.95 -17.37
N LEU A 51 -12.29 13.31 -18.07
CA LEU A 51 -12.12 11.94 -18.60
C LEU A 51 -11.11 11.88 -19.76
N SER A 52 -11.00 12.95 -20.55
CA SER A 52 -10.06 13.04 -21.67
C SER A 52 -8.66 13.53 -21.24
N ASN A 53 -8.48 14.03 -20.03
CA ASN A 53 -7.22 14.57 -19.55
C ASN A 53 -6.25 13.45 -19.17
N VAL A 54 -5.20 13.26 -19.97
CA VAL A 54 -4.16 12.24 -19.76
C VAL A 54 -3.36 12.39 -18.46
N ASN A 55 -3.42 13.59 -17.83
CA ASN A 55 -2.77 13.83 -16.54
C ASN A 55 -3.76 13.68 -15.36
N ARG A 56 -5.00 13.27 -15.60
CA ARG A 56 -6.02 13.05 -14.57
C ARG A 56 -6.47 11.61 -14.55
N THR A 57 -6.38 11.00 -13.38
CA THR A 57 -6.92 9.66 -13.13
C THR A 57 -8.03 9.77 -12.09
N MET A 58 -9.17 9.17 -12.36
CA MET A 58 -10.29 9.11 -11.42
C MET A 58 -10.75 7.68 -11.23
N TYR A 59 -10.79 7.23 -9.97
CA TYR A 59 -11.34 5.93 -9.59
C TYR A 59 -12.64 6.10 -8.83
N VAL A 60 -13.65 5.33 -9.22
CA VAL A 60 -14.88 5.13 -8.45
C VAL A 60 -14.71 3.85 -7.62
N GLY A 61 -14.99 3.94 -6.33
CA GLY A 61 -15.02 2.78 -5.44
C GLY A 61 -16.41 2.18 -5.40
N GLU A 62 -16.49 0.86 -5.51
CA GLU A 62 -17.73 0.09 -5.47
C GLU A 62 -17.68 -0.96 -4.36
N LEU A 63 -18.76 -1.12 -3.62
CA LEU A 63 -18.97 -2.15 -2.63
C LEU A 63 -20.26 -2.90 -2.97
N GLY A 64 -20.15 -4.08 -3.60
CA GLY A 64 -21.26 -4.72 -4.27
C GLY A 64 -21.85 -3.79 -5.35
N ALA A 65 -23.14 -3.51 -5.30
CA ALA A 65 -23.83 -2.61 -6.23
C ALA A 65 -23.73 -1.12 -5.84
N TYR A 66 -23.09 -0.79 -4.69
CA TYR A 66 -23.08 0.58 -4.18
C TYR A 66 -21.79 1.30 -4.52
N LYS A 67 -21.89 2.48 -5.14
CA LYS A 67 -20.74 3.37 -5.35
C LYS A 67 -20.49 4.18 -4.08
N ILE A 68 -19.29 4.08 -3.53
CA ILE A 68 -18.92 4.63 -2.22
C ILE A 68 -18.24 6.00 -2.29
N GLY A 69 -17.73 6.39 -3.45
CA GLY A 69 -17.04 7.66 -3.64
C GLY A 69 -16.19 7.69 -4.91
N VAL A 70 -15.54 8.83 -5.12
CA VAL A 70 -14.55 9.07 -6.17
C VAL A 70 -13.22 9.51 -5.55
N CYS A 71 -12.12 8.97 -6.04
CA CYS A 71 -10.76 9.39 -5.75
C CYS A 71 -10.12 9.89 -7.05
N ARG A 72 -9.51 11.08 -7.02
CA ARG A 72 -8.93 11.73 -8.19
C ARG A 72 -7.47 12.05 -7.95
N PHE A 73 -6.66 11.89 -8.99
CA PHE A 73 -5.24 12.18 -9.04
C PHE A 73 -4.98 13.12 -10.21
N ASP A 74 -4.45 14.31 -9.92
CA ASP A 74 -4.10 15.34 -10.90
C ASP A 74 -2.57 15.44 -10.98
N LEU A 75 -1.98 14.90 -12.03
CA LEU A 75 -0.53 14.83 -12.22
C LEU A 75 0.01 16.17 -12.74
N ASN A 76 0.92 16.77 -12.01
CA ASN A 76 1.82 17.81 -12.48
C ASN A 76 3.17 17.18 -12.86
N LYS A 77 3.39 16.95 -14.16
CA LYS A 77 4.62 16.32 -14.66
C LYS A 77 5.86 17.17 -14.40
N THR A 78 5.73 18.50 -14.45
CA THR A 78 6.84 19.42 -14.23
C THR A 78 7.39 19.31 -12.79
N GLU A 79 6.49 19.17 -11.82
CA GLU A 79 6.86 19.01 -10.42
C GLU A 79 7.07 17.55 -10.00
N SER A 80 6.81 16.61 -10.92
CA SER A 80 6.82 15.15 -10.62
C SER A 80 5.95 14.80 -9.41
N LEU A 81 4.75 15.39 -9.34
CA LEU A 81 3.85 15.36 -8.20
C LEU A 81 2.41 15.16 -8.67
N ALA A 82 1.63 14.33 -7.97
CA ALA A 82 0.19 14.20 -8.22
C ALA A 82 -0.63 14.69 -7.02
N GLU A 83 -1.54 15.63 -7.23
CA GLU A 83 -2.49 16.07 -6.21
C GLU A 83 -3.65 15.07 -6.11
N VAL A 84 -3.93 14.64 -4.88
CA VAL A 84 -4.95 13.63 -4.58
C VAL A 84 -6.13 14.27 -3.89
N SER A 85 -7.33 13.98 -4.39
CA SER A 85 -8.59 14.35 -3.74
C SER A 85 -9.53 13.15 -3.62
N ILE A 86 -10.34 13.15 -2.57
CA ILE A 86 -11.37 12.13 -2.34
C ILE A 86 -12.69 12.79 -2.00
N ASN A 87 -13.78 12.32 -2.63
CA ASN A 87 -15.13 12.69 -2.27
C ASN A 87 -15.97 11.43 -2.06
N MET A 88 -16.46 11.27 -0.83
CA MET A 88 -17.28 10.12 -0.44
C MET A 88 -18.75 10.36 -0.77
N ASN A 89 -19.40 9.33 -1.29
CA ASN A 89 -20.86 9.29 -1.32
C ASN A 89 -21.40 9.57 0.10
N PRO A 90 -22.29 10.58 0.30
CA PRO A 90 -22.84 10.90 1.61
C PRO A 90 -23.37 9.69 2.39
N LYS A 91 -24.02 8.75 1.69
CA LYS A 91 -24.59 7.52 2.28
C LYS A 91 -23.52 6.50 2.74
N SER A 92 -22.26 6.68 2.33
CA SER A 92 -21.13 5.80 2.67
C SER A 92 -20.26 6.34 3.80
N ARG A 93 -20.52 7.56 4.28
CA ARG A 93 -19.73 8.18 5.36
C ARG A 93 -19.98 7.52 6.72
N GLY A 94 -19.06 7.73 7.65
CA GLY A 94 -19.18 7.20 9.02
C GLY A 94 -19.00 5.67 9.15
N ARG A 95 -18.79 4.96 8.03
CA ARG A 95 -18.67 3.48 7.99
C ARG A 95 -17.22 2.97 7.91
N GLY A 96 -16.23 3.85 8.06
CA GLY A 96 -14.81 3.49 7.95
C GLY A 96 -14.32 3.23 6.50
N LEU A 97 -15.20 3.38 5.50
CA LEU A 97 -14.89 3.05 4.11
C LEU A 97 -13.88 4.04 3.47
N GLY A 98 -13.86 5.31 3.88
CA GLY A 98 -13.00 6.33 3.30
C GLY A 98 -11.52 6.00 3.43
N LYS A 99 -11.10 5.45 4.58
CA LYS A 99 -9.71 5.00 4.78
C LYS A 99 -9.32 3.91 3.79
N ARG A 100 -10.12 2.85 3.68
CA ARG A 100 -9.86 1.73 2.77
C ARG A 100 -9.84 2.21 1.32
N PHE A 101 -10.86 2.96 0.93
CA PHE A 101 -11.00 3.47 -0.43
C PHE A 101 -9.82 4.36 -0.86
N LEU A 102 -9.39 5.30 0.00
CA LEU A 102 -8.22 6.13 -0.30
C LEU A 102 -6.94 5.28 -0.38
N THR A 103 -6.74 4.35 0.54
CA THR A 103 -5.56 3.47 0.54
C THR A 103 -5.52 2.64 -0.75
N ASP A 104 -6.62 1.97 -1.09
CA ASP A 104 -6.71 1.13 -2.29
C ASP A 104 -6.54 1.97 -3.57
N GLY A 105 -7.13 3.18 -3.62
CA GLY A 105 -6.99 4.12 -4.75
C GLY A 105 -5.57 4.60 -4.95
N VAL A 106 -4.89 4.94 -3.85
CA VAL A 106 -3.48 5.35 -3.89
C VAL A 106 -2.56 4.20 -4.32
N GLU A 107 -2.78 3.00 -3.83
CA GLU A 107 -2.01 1.82 -4.23
C GLU A 107 -2.21 1.53 -5.73
N CYS A 108 -3.44 1.50 -6.20
CA CYS A 108 -3.77 1.29 -7.60
C CYS A 108 -3.14 2.37 -8.52
N TYR A 109 -3.17 3.64 -8.10
CA TYR A 109 -2.53 4.71 -8.86
C TYR A 109 -1.01 4.54 -8.94
N LEU A 110 -0.35 4.20 -7.82
CA LEU A 110 1.11 4.07 -7.73
C LEU A 110 1.65 2.80 -8.40
N GLU A 111 0.83 1.81 -8.71
CA GLU A 111 1.23 0.64 -9.51
C GLU A 111 1.78 1.06 -10.90
N ASN A 112 1.16 2.08 -11.51
CA ASN A 112 1.51 2.56 -12.84
C ASN A 112 2.17 3.95 -12.85
N ASN A 113 2.23 4.63 -11.69
CA ASN A 113 2.68 6.01 -11.56
C ASN A 113 3.69 6.14 -10.43
N LYS A 114 4.89 6.62 -10.75
CA LYS A 114 6.02 6.72 -9.80
C LYS A 114 6.24 8.16 -9.35
N TYR A 115 5.19 8.79 -8.81
CA TYR A 115 5.20 10.19 -8.40
C TYR A 115 4.92 10.34 -6.90
N ASP A 116 5.49 11.37 -6.30
CA ASP A 116 5.06 11.81 -4.98
C ASP A 116 3.59 12.25 -5.04
N LEU A 117 2.88 12.08 -3.93
CA LEU A 117 1.48 12.47 -3.82
C LEU A 117 1.32 13.64 -2.86
N LEU A 118 0.48 14.60 -3.22
CA LEU A 118 0.12 15.76 -2.41
C LEU A 118 -1.37 15.74 -2.11
N ALA A 119 -1.75 16.18 -0.93
CA ALA A 119 -3.15 16.44 -0.60
C ALA A 119 -3.25 17.79 0.13
N LYS A 120 -4.25 18.58 -0.25
CA LYS A 120 -4.60 19.83 0.43
C LYS A 120 -5.92 19.64 1.14
N VAL A 121 -5.96 19.93 2.44
CA VAL A 121 -7.13 19.68 3.29
C VAL A 121 -7.36 20.88 4.19
N LYS A 122 -8.61 21.34 4.30
CA LYS A 122 -8.98 22.37 5.27
C LYS A 122 -8.74 21.88 6.71
N PRO A 123 -8.23 22.73 7.62
CA PRO A 123 -7.92 22.33 9.01
C PRO A 123 -9.13 21.73 9.75
N GLU A 124 -10.35 22.22 9.50
CA GLU A 124 -11.59 21.74 10.09
C GLU A 124 -12.04 20.39 9.52
N ASN A 125 -11.50 19.94 8.40
CA ASN A 125 -11.82 18.64 7.81
C ASN A 125 -11.05 17.49 8.48
N ILE A 126 -11.32 17.29 9.77
CA ILE A 126 -10.66 16.27 10.61
C ILE A 126 -10.83 14.86 10.02
N ALA A 127 -11.95 14.58 9.36
CA ALA A 127 -12.20 13.29 8.73
C ALA A 127 -11.20 13.02 7.59
N SER A 128 -11.00 13.97 6.67
CA SER A 128 -10.02 13.86 5.59
C SER A 128 -8.59 13.78 6.14
N LEU A 129 -8.22 14.61 7.12
CA LEU A 129 -6.91 14.55 7.74
C LEU A 129 -6.59 13.16 8.31
N LYS A 130 -7.56 12.51 8.99
CA LYS A 130 -7.39 11.17 9.54
C LYS A 130 -7.20 10.11 8.43
N ILE A 131 -7.99 10.15 7.35
CA ILE A 131 -7.89 9.16 6.30
C ILE A 131 -6.60 9.34 5.47
N PHE A 132 -6.18 10.58 5.16
CA PHE A 132 -4.90 10.83 4.47
C PHE A 132 -3.70 10.38 5.31
N LYS A 133 -3.65 10.73 6.60
CA LYS A 133 -2.60 10.22 7.51
C LYS A 133 -2.57 8.70 7.56
N SER A 134 -3.74 8.05 7.60
CA SER A 134 -3.82 6.59 7.60
C SER A 134 -3.40 5.94 6.29
N ALA A 135 -3.42 6.68 5.18
CA ALA A 135 -2.90 6.28 3.87
C ALA A 135 -1.42 6.65 3.67
N GLY A 136 -0.72 7.08 4.72
CA GLY A 136 0.72 7.33 4.72
C GLY A 136 1.12 8.73 4.24
N PHE A 137 0.20 9.69 4.27
CA PHE A 137 0.52 11.09 4.04
C PHE A 137 0.95 11.77 5.34
N GLU A 138 2.02 12.57 5.28
CA GLU A 138 2.55 13.35 6.40
C GLU A 138 2.38 14.84 6.14
N PRO A 139 2.03 15.65 7.14
CA PRO A 139 1.89 17.09 6.97
C PRO A 139 3.27 17.72 6.69
N ILE A 140 3.34 18.56 5.66
CA ILE A 140 4.55 19.29 5.27
C ILE A 140 4.42 20.79 5.45
N SER A 141 3.20 21.32 5.46
CA SER A 141 2.91 22.72 5.79
C SER A 141 1.49 22.87 6.34
N SER A 142 1.26 23.92 7.12
CA SER A 142 -0.03 24.24 7.70
C SER A 142 -0.16 25.75 7.89
N ASN A 143 -1.30 26.31 7.51
CA ASN A 143 -1.72 27.67 7.84
C ASN A 143 -3.20 27.66 8.27
N SER A 144 -3.82 28.86 8.40
CA SER A 144 -5.22 29.02 8.82
C SER A 144 -6.22 28.32 7.88
N ASP A 145 -5.89 28.20 6.59
CA ASP A 145 -6.86 27.82 5.55
C ASP A 145 -6.59 26.44 4.98
N VAL A 146 -5.32 25.97 5.02
CA VAL A 146 -4.92 24.70 4.40
C VAL A 146 -3.82 23.98 5.16
N ILE A 147 -4.00 22.68 5.33
CA ILE A 147 -2.97 21.72 5.71
C ILE A 147 -2.57 20.96 4.44
N THR A 148 -1.29 21.09 4.07
CA THR A 148 -0.73 20.33 2.95
C THR A 148 -0.06 19.08 3.49
N LEU A 149 -0.47 17.94 2.96
CA LEU A 149 0.12 16.64 3.30
C LEU A 149 0.82 16.06 2.06
N LYS A 150 1.93 15.36 2.29
CA LYS A 150 2.70 14.71 1.24
C LYS A 150 2.91 13.24 1.56
N ARG A 151 2.81 12.38 0.55
CA ARG A 151 3.25 11.00 0.60
C ARG A 151 4.33 10.79 -0.45
N LEU A 152 5.54 10.47 -0.02
CA LEU A 152 6.63 10.18 -0.95
C LEU A 152 6.36 8.86 -1.67
N PHE A 153 6.65 8.84 -2.97
CA PHE A 153 6.74 7.58 -3.70
C PHE A 153 7.97 6.82 -3.21
N LYS A 154 7.73 5.70 -2.57
CA LYS A 154 8.80 4.85 -2.07
C LYS A 154 9.31 3.98 -3.22
N LYS A 155 10.52 4.28 -3.68
CA LYS A 155 11.21 3.46 -4.67
C LYS A 155 11.75 2.20 -3.99
N ILE A 156 10.89 1.21 -3.82
CA ILE A 156 11.34 -0.10 -3.33
C ILE A 156 12.21 -0.74 -4.40
N SER A 157 13.39 -1.16 -4.00
CA SER A 157 14.33 -1.92 -4.81
C SER A 157 14.83 -3.15 -4.06
N PHE A 158 15.34 -4.10 -4.82
CA PHE A 158 15.72 -5.41 -4.35
C PHE A 158 17.17 -5.66 -4.73
N LYS A 159 18.00 -6.00 -3.76
CA LYS A 159 19.42 -6.28 -3.94
C LYS A 159 19.71 -7.68 -3.42
N GLU A 160 20.26 -8.55 -4.25
CA GLU A 160 20.73 -9.85 -3.80
C GLU A 160 21.87 -9.67 -2.78
N VAL A 161 21.82 -10.47 -1.71
CA VAL A 161 22.80 -10.42 -0.62
C VAL A 161 24.15 -10.91 -1.10
N VAL A 162 25.17 -10.11 -0.79
CA VAL A 162 26.60 -10.43 -0.95
C VAL A 162 27.31 -10.42 0.40
N GLU A 163 28.54 -10.88 0.48
CA GLU A 163 29.28 -10.97 1.76
C GLU A 163 29.45 -9.61 2.44
N GLU A 164 29.57 -8.54 1.66
CA GLU A 164 29.72 -7.16 2.14
C GLU A 164 28.46 -6.64 2.86
N ASP A 165 27.31 -7.27 2.66
CA ASP A 165 26.05 -6.88 3.31
C ASP A 165 25.94 -7.39 4.77
N CYS A 166 26.95 -8.06 5.30
CA CYS A 166 26.93 -8.66 6.62
C CYS A 166 26.50 -7.68 7.71
N ASP A 167 27.05 -6.46 7.71
CA ASP A 167 26.72 -5.45 8.73
C ASP A 167 25.28 -4.97 8.60
N VAL A 168 24.80 -4.75 7.39
CA VAL A 168 23.42 -4.38 7.11
C VAL A 168 22.46 -5.47 7.59
N LEU A 169 22.75 -6.71 7.27
CA LEU A 169 21.91 -7.86 7.66
C LEU A 169 21.91 -8.06 9.17
N PHE A 170 23.05 -7.89 9.83
CA PHE A 170 23.17 -7.99 11.28
C PHE A 170 22.37 -6.89 12.00
N GLU A 171 22.40 -5.64 11.49
CA GLU A 171 21.58 -4.55 12.02
C GLU A 171 20.08 -4.81 11.81
N LEU A 172 19.66 -5.32 10.65
CA LEU A 172 18.28 -5.73 10.40
C LEU A 172 17.85 -6.86 11.33
N LEU A 173 18.74 -7.82 11.60
CA LEU A 173 18.50 -8.94 12.51
C LEU A 173 18.28 -8.45 13.94
N LYS A 174 19.12 -7.53 14.45
CA LYS A 174 18.98 -6.94 15.79
C LYS A 174 17.66 -6.20 15.99
N LYS A 175 17.17 -5.54 14.93
CA LYS A 175 15.92 -4.78 14.95
C LYS A 175 14.67 -5.61 14.70
N ARG A 176 14.82 -6.92 14.48
CA ARG A 176 13.70 -7.82 14.20
C ARG A 176 12.81 -7.97 15.42
N ALA A 177 11.52 -7.63 15.27
CA ALA A 177 10.53 -7.73 16.34
C ALA A 177 10.01 -9.16 16.59
N HIS A 178 10.04 -10.03 15.57
CA HIS A 178 9.49 -11.39 15.64
C HIS A 178 10.44 -12.40 15.03
N SER A 179 10.64 -13.52 15.70
CA SER A 179 11.46 -14.65 15.25
C SER A 179 10.60 -15.91 15.11
N ILE A 180 10.91 -16.75 14.13
CA ILE A 180 10.28 -18.06 13.95
C ILE A 180 11.15 -19.14 14.61
N SER A 181 12.47 -19.09 14.43
CA SER A 181 13.37 -20.21 14.73
C SER A 181 14.24 -19.99 15.98
N HIS A 182 14.64 -18.77 16.33
CA HIS A 182 15.57 -18.48 17.43
C HIS A 182 15.05 -17.36 18.32
N GLN A 183 15.22 -17.55 19.63
CA GLN A 183 14.82 -16.54 20.65
C GLN A 183 15.95 -15.57 21.00
N SER A 184 17.23 -15.93 20.74
CA SER A 184 18.39 -15.11 21.01
C SER A 184 18.98 -14.50 19.73
N ILE A 185 19.53 -13.30 19.86
CA ILE A 185 20.29 -12.66 18.77
C ILE A 185 21.68 -13.29 18.78
N PRO A 186 22.17 -13.85 17.65
CA PRO A 186 23.51 -14.41 17.57
C PRO A 186 24.58 -13.31 17.70
N THR A 187 25.80 -13.69 18.04
CA THR A 187 26.96 -12.80 17.93
C THR A 187 27.26 -12.46 16.47
N LYS A 188 27.97 -11.36 16.22
CA LYS A 188 28.37 -10.98 14.85
C LYS A 188 29.17 -12.09 14.16
N ASN A 189 30.05 -12.77 14.89
CA ASN A 189 30.87 -13.88 14.35
C ASN A 189 30.03 -15.10 13.96
N GLU A 190 29.02 -15.43 14.75
CA GLU A 190 28.03 -16.48 14.39
C GLU A 190 27.24 -16.11 13.16
N HIS A 191 26.83 -14.83 13.06
CA HIS A 191 26.11 -14.34 11.90
C HIS A 191 26.96 -14.40 10.61
N ILE A 192 28.23 -14.00 10.66
CA ILE A 192 29.19 -14.14 9.55
C ILE A 192 29.35 -15.60 9.13
N ARG A 193 29.52 -16.52 10.09
CA ARG A 193 29.61 -17.96 9.79
C ARG A 193 28.31 -18.46 9.10
N PHE A 194 27.16 -18.06 9.62
CA PHE A 194 25.86 -18.42 9.04
C PHE A 194 25.75 -17.94 7.58
N MET A 195 26.12 -16.69 7.29
CA MET A 195 26.09 -16.16 5.92
C MET A 195 26.96 -16.96 4.96
N LYS A 196 28.16 -17.37 5.40
CA LYS A 196 29.10 -18.19 4.60
C LYS A 196 28.55 -19.56 4.24
N THR A 197 27.57 -20.10 4.99
CA THR A 197 26.91 -21.38 4.65
C THR A 197 25.94 -21.27 3.48
N LYS A 198 25.65 -20.05 2.99
CA LYS A 198 24.63 -19.79 1.96
C LYS A 198 23.30 -20.48 2.29
N PRO A 199 22.67 -20.14 3.45
CA PRO A 199 21.59 -20.95 4.04
C PRO A 199 20.28 -20.91 3.25
N TYR A 200 20.17 -20.01 2.30
CA TYR A 200 18.96 -19.80 1.50
C TYR A 200 19.23 -19.95 0.02
N ARG A 201 18.23 -20.36 -0.73
CA ARG A 201 18.28 -20.43 -2.18
C ARG A 201 18.48 -19.04 -2.79
N TYR A 202 17.78 -18.05 -2.25
CA TYR A 202 17.93 -16.62 -2.54
C TYR A 202 17.77 -15.83 -1.25
N TRP A 203 18.60 -14.82 -1.09
CA TRP A 203 18.52 -13.89 0.03
C TRP A 203 18.64 -12.47 -0.50
N VAL A 204 17.67 -11.61 -0.19
CA VAL A 204 17.51 -10.29 -0.82
C VAL A 204 17.32 -9.23 0.24
N VAL A 205 18.08 -8.13 0.15
CA VAL A 205 17.84 -6.89 0.92
C VAL A 205 16.78 -6.07 0.21
N VAL A 206 15.79 -5.62 0.97
CA VAL A 206 14.74 -4.71 0.50
C VAL A 206 15.13 -3.29 0.88
N LEU A 207 15.20 -2.42 -0.10
CA LEU A 207 15.62 -1.02 0.05
C LEU A 207 14.45 -0.07 -0.23
N ASP A 208 14.32 0.98 0.57
CA ASP A 208 13.48 2.16 0.31
C ASP A 208 14.44 3.31 -0.08
N GLY A 209 14.60 3.56 -1.36
CA GLY A 209 15.73 4.33 -1.89
C GLY A 209 17.05 3.63 -1.61
N ILE A 210 17.90 4.23 -0.78
CA ILE A 210 19.18 3.65 -0.33
C ILE A 210 19.08 2.99 1.06
N ARG A 211 17.94 3.13 1.74
CA ARG A 211 17.76 2.68 3.13
C ARG A 211 17.29 1.23 3.18
N PRO A 212 18.01 0.33 3.87
CA PRO A 212 17.52 -1.02 4.12
C PRO A 212 16.29 -1.00 5.04
N VAL A 213 15.18 -1.59 4.57
CA VAL A 213 13.92 -1.67 5.33
C VAL A 213 13.55 -3.09 5.72
N GLY A 214 14.31 -4.07 5.23
CA GLY A 214 14.14 -5.47 5.58
C GLY A 214 14.86 -6.40 4.62
N THR A 215 14.56 -7.68 4.76
CA THR A 215 15.02 -8.75 3.86
C THR A 215 13.88 -9.71 3.57
N PHE A 216 13.97 -10.39 2.45
CA PHE A 216 13.28 -11.66 2.25
C PHE A 216 14.26 -12.74 1.80
N TYR A 217 13.90 -14.00 2.03
CA TYR A 217 14.66 -15.14 1.56
C TYR A 217 13.75 -16.27 1.10
N LEU A 218 14.21 -17.01 0.10
CA LEU A 218 13.53 -18.17 -0.44
C LEU A 218 14.30 -19.43 -0.04
N GLN A 219 13.59 -20.43 0.46
CA GLN A 219 14.17 -21.71 0.84
C GLN A 219 13.92 -22.78 -0.25
N SER A 220 14.61 -23.89 -0.14
CA SER A 220 14.47 -25.03 -1.06
C SER A 220 13.13 -25.78 -0.94
N ASP A 221 12.37 -25.51 0.11
CA ASP A 221 11.00 -26.03 0.30
C ASP A 221 9.92 -25.07 -0.22
N ASN A 222 10.29 -24.05 -0.98
CA ASN A 222 9.43 -22.98 -1.48
C ASN A 222 8.87 -22.04 -0.39
N SER A 223 9.34 -22.14 0.84
CA SER A 223 8.96 -21.17 1.86
C SER A 223 9.65 -19.83 1.67
N ILE A 224 8.93 -18.76 1.97
CA ILE A 224 9.38 -17.38 1.98
C ILE A 224 9.49 -16.92 3.42
N GLY A 225 10.66 -16.44 3.82
CA GLY A 225 10.84 -15.70 5.06
C GLY A 225 10.85 -14.19 4.81
N LEU A 226 10.07 -13.45 5.59
CA LEU A 226 10.02 -11.99 5.54
C LEU A 226 10.54 -11.41 6.87
N ASN A 227 11.62 -10.66 6.81
CA ASN A 227 12.15 -9.90 7.95
C ASN A 227 12.06 -8.41 7.63
N LEU A 228 10.97 -7.74 8.02
CA LEU A 228 10.67 -6.36 7.70
C LEU A 228 10.63 -5.52 8.98
N LEU A 229 11.33 -4.38 9.01
CA LEU A 229 11.34 -3.47 10.16
C LEU A 229 9.94 -2.90 10.43
N GLN A 230 9.25 -2.48 9.39
CA GLN A 230 7.91 -1.91 9.43
C GLN A 230 7.08 -2.47 8.28
N PRO A 231 6.44 -3.66 8.44
CA PRO A 231 5.61 -4.20 7.38
C PRO A 231 4.39 -3.29 7.14
N THR A 232 4.19 -2.94 5.88
CA THR A 232 3.02 -2.23 5.36
C THR A 232 2.43 -3.02 4.20
N ARG A 233 1.14 -2.86 3.91
CA ARG A 233 0.49 -3.56 2.81
C ARG A 233 1.19 -3.31 1.45
N PRO A 234 1.53 -2.05 1.06
CA PRO A 234 2.26 -1.80 -0.18
C PRO A 234 3.62 -2.52 -0.24
N LEU A 235 4.42 -2.42 0.82
CA LEU A 235 5.74 -3.05 0.87
C LEU A 235 5.66 -4.58 0.71
N VAL A 236 4.72 -5.22 1.41
CA VAL A 236 4.53 -6.67 1.31
C VAL A 236 4.01 -7.05 -0.08
N SER A 237 3.09 -6.26 -0.65
CA SER A 237 2.60 -6.45 -2.02
C SER A 237 3.73 -6.37 -3.05
N ASP A 238 4.60 -5.35 -2.96
CA ASP A 238 5.75 -5.17 -3.84
C ASP A 238 6.73 -6.35 -3.76
N ILE A 239 7.02 -6.83 -2.55
CA ILE A 239 7.88 -8.00 -2.34
C ILE A 239 7.26 -9.25 -2.97
N LEU A 240 5.99 -9.53 -2.70
CA LEU A 240 5.32 -10.72 -3.23
C LEU A 240 5.18 -10.68 -4.76
N ARG A 241 4.98 -9.48 -5.33
CA ARG A 241 4.98 -9.29 -6.78
C ARG A 241 6.37 -9.56 -7.35
N HIS A 242 7.41 -8.96 -6.79
CA HIS A 242 8.81 -9.19 -7.20
C HIS A 242 9.19 -10.66 -7.16
N ILE A 243 8.79 -11.38 -6.11
CA ILE A 243 9.05 -12.82 -6.01
C ILE A 243 8.37 -13.58 -7.16
N ARG A 244 7.11 -13.30 -7.45
CA ARG A 244 6.36 -13.98 -8.53
C ARG A 244 6.89 -13.69 -9.93
N GLU A 245 7.44 -12.49 -10.15
CA GLU A 245 7.95 -12.06 -11.45
C GLU A 245 9.38 -12.51 -11.73
N ASN A 246 10.18 -12.79 -10.69
CA ASN A 246 11.63 -13.03 -10.85
C ASN A 246 12.09 -14.41 -10.37
N PHE A 247 11.24 -15.20 -9.72
CA PHE A 247 11.63 -16.49 -9.17
C PHE A 247 10.57 -17.55 -9.47
N GLU A 248 11.06 -18.76 -9.79
CA GLU A 248 10.21 -19.92 -9.98
C GLU A 248 10.23 -20.81 -8.72
N PRO A 249 9.09 -21.38 -8.30
CA PRO A 249 9.08 -22.36 -7.23
C PRO A 249 9.83 -23.64 -7.65
N MET A 250 10.43 -24.32 -6.68
CA MET A 250 11.01 -25.64 -6.89
C MET A 250 9.91 -26.63 -7.30
N LYS A 251 10.29 -27.65 -8.08
CA LYS A 251 9.39 -28.73 -8.46
C LYS A 251 8.80 -29.39 -7.22
N GLU A 252 7.54 -29.76 -7.33
CA GLU A 252 6.84 -30.47 -6.27
C GLU A 252 7.56 -31.75 -5.88
N VAL A 253 7.72 -31.95 -4.57
CA VAL A 253 8.11 -33.22 -3.96
C VAL A 253 6.95 -33.62 -3.06
N LYS A 254 6.19 -34.66 -3.45
CA LYS A 254 5.01 -35.14 -2.70
C LYS A 254 5.29 -35.23 -1.21
N SER A 255 4.43 -34.67 -0.39
CA SER A 255 4.51 -34.61 1.08
C SER A 255 5.70 -33.82 1.66
N LYS A 256 6.50 -33.09 0.83
CA LYS A 256 7.65 -32.31 1.29
C LYS A 256 7.70 -30.87 0.75
N VAL A 257 7.54 -30.70 -0.56
CA VAL A 257 7.69 -29.40 -1.22
C VAL A 257 6.46 -29.14 -2.07
N PRO A 258 5.66 -28.11 -1.78
CA PRO A 258 4.50 -27.75 -2.62
C PRO A 258 5.00 -27.13 -3.94
N SER A 259 4.17 -27.16 -4.99
CA SER A 259 4.47 -26.55 -6.29
C SER A 259 4.28 -25.02 -6.33
N TYR A 260 4.14 -24.39 -5.18
CA TYR A 260 3.92 -22.95 -5.05
C TYR A 260 4.71 -22.36 -3.88
N PHE A 261 4.97 -21.06 -3.93
CA PHE A 261 5.56 -20.34 -2.80
C PHE A 261 4.56 -20.12 -1.68
N TYR A 262 5.01 -20.19 -0.42
CA TYR A 262 4.22 -19.85 0.76
C TYR A 262 5.05 -19.06 1.77
N VAL A 263 4.38 -18.18 2.53
CA VAL A 263 5.05 -17.29 3.51
C VAL A 263 4.97 -17.89 4.90
N ASN A 264 6.12 -18.08 5.54
CA ASN A 264 6.19 -18.42 6.95
C ASN A 264 6.07 -17.17 7.83
N VAL A 265 5.08 -17.16 8.72
CA VAL A 265 4.82 -16.03 9.64
C VAL A 265 4.81 -16.53 11.08
N SER A 266 5.58 -15.86 11.95
CA SER A 266 5.48 -16.12 13.39
C SER A 266 4.04 -15.86 13.89
N TYR A 267 3.50 -16.76 14.71
CA TYR A 267 2.18 -16.59 15.31
C TYR A 267 2.04 -15.26 16.08
N ALA A 268 3.13 -14.76 16.66
CA ALA A 268 3.15 -13.46 17.35
C ALA A 268 3.10 -12.26 16.39
N ASN A 269 3.41 -12.43 15.09
CA ASN A 269 3.42 -11.35 14.11
C ASN A 269 2.02 -11.11 13.51
N LYS A 270 1.08 -10.67 14.36
CA LYS A 270 -0.30 -10.39 13.99
C LYS A 270 -0.43 -9.33 12.88
N LYS A 271 0.51 -8.36 12.86
CA LYS A 271 0.52 -7.29 11.84
C LYS A 271 0.77 -7.86 10.44
N LEU A 272 1.78 -8.70 10.27
CA LEU A 272 2.09 -9.32 8.98
C LEU A 272 0.99 -10.28 8.55
N SER A 273 0.47 -11.11 9.48
CA SER A 273 -0.67 -12.00 9.19
C SER A 273 -1.87 -11.23 8.67
N LYS A 274 -2.22 -10.11 9.33
CA LYS A 274 -3.34 -9.26 8.88
C LYS A 274 -3.10 -8.68 7.49
N ILE A 275 -1.89 -8.18 7.20
CA ILE A 275 -1.53 -7.66 5.88
C ILE A 275 -1.67 -8.74 4.80
N LEU A 276 -1.20 -9.97 5.07
CA LEU A 276 -1.32 -11.07 4.11
C LEU A 276 -2.79 -11.43 3.84
N CYS A 277 -3.64 -11.46 4.86
CA CYS A 277 -5.10 -11.63 4.68
C CYS A 277 -5.72 -10.48 3.86
N GLU A 278 -5.32 -9.22 4.10
CA GLU A 278 -5.75 -8.07 3.31
C GLU A 278 -5.29 -8.13 1.84
N LEU A 279 -4.26 -8.92 1.55
CA LEU A 279 -3.76 -9.23 0.19
C LEU A 279 -4.35 -10.54 -0.37
N ASP A 280 -5.47 -11.01 0.17
CA ASP A 280 -6.18 -12.23 -0.25
C ASP A 280 -5.30 -13.51 -0.13
N LYS A 281 -4.37 -13.54 0.83
CA LYS A 281 -3.57 -14.75 1.12
C LYS A 281 -4.25 -15.56 2.21
N VAL A 282 -4.48 -16.84 1.93
CA VAL A 282 -5.18 -17.76 2.82
C VAL A 282 -4.17 -18.53 3.68
N PRO A 283 -4.34 -18.60 5.01
CA PRO A 283 -3.53 -19.48 5.85
C PRO A 283 -3.70 -20.94 5.44
N ILE A 284 -2.59 -21.67 5.30
CA ILE A 284 -2.57 -23.07 4.84
C ILE A 284 -2.12 -24.05 5.90
N GLN A 285 -1.39 -23.59 6.93
CA GLN A 285 -0.81 -24.46 7.96
C GLN A 285 -0.62 -23.70 9.27
N ALA A 286 -0.71 -24.43 10.39
CA ALA A 286 -0.27 -23.99 11.70
C ALA A 286 0.74 -24.99 12.28
N SER A 287 1.78 -24.48 12.96
CA SER A 287 2.80 -25.29 13.63
C SER A 287 2.77 -25.00 15.13
N TYR A 288 2.86 -26.04 15.95
CA TYR A 288 2.84 -25.96 17.40
C TYR A 288 4.16 -26.52 17.96
N LYS A 289 4.72 -25.80 18.94
CA LYS A 289 5.84 -26.31 19.72
C LYS A 289 5.31 -27.34 20.71
N ILE A 290 5.94 -28.50 20.78
CA ILE A 290 5.67 -29.56 21.75
C ILE A 290 6.62 -29.41 22.94
#